data_f8fc4fe4553211cb336d32b34a8e441c
#
_entry.id   f8fc4fe4553211cb336d32b34a8e441c
#
_cell.length_a   1.000
_cell.length_b   1.000
_cell.length_c   1.000
_cell.angle_alpha   90.00
_cell.angle_beta   90.00
_cell.angle_gamma   90.00
#
_symmetry.space_group_name_H-M   'P 1'
#
loop_
_entity.id
_entity.type
_entity.pdbx_description
1 polymer ?
#
loop_
_entity_poly.entity_id
_entity_poly.type
_entity_poly.pdbx_seq_one_letter_code
_entity_poly.pdbx_strand_id
1 'polypeptide(L)'
;MPPFAFWKKRERGRQGEDDALAYLLLQGLVLLQRNYLCKGGELDLIMRDGACIVFVEVRLRSSAAYGGALASITPAKQRRMVVAAHTWLQGQKALPPCRFDALAIDGGHISWLQNILDM
;
A
#
# COMPACT_ATOMS: atom_id res chain seq x y z
N MET A 1 -22.54 -17.28 -9.82
CA MET A 1 -22.45 -15.88 -9.42
C MET A 1 -21.90 -15.78 -8.00
N PRO A 2 -20.90 -14.95 -7.77
CA PRO A 2 -20.37 -14.79 -6.41
C PRO A 2 -21.44 -14.25 -5.46
N PRO A 3 -21.35 -14.56 -4.15
CA PRO A 3 -22.27 -13.99 -3.18
C PRO A 3 -22.19 -12.46 -3.13
N PHE A 4 -23.30 -11.83 -2.79
CA PHE A 4 -23.39 -10.36 -2.69
C PHE A 4 -22.32 -9.77 -1.75
N ALA A 5 -22.04 -10.45 -0.63
CA ALA A 5 -21.03 -10.01 0.34
C ALA A 5 -19.63 -9.96 -0.27
N PHE A 6 -19.31 -10.86 -1.20
CA PHE A 6 -18.02 -10.86 -1.92
C PHE A 6 -17.86 -9.59 -2.76
N TRP A 7 -18.90 -9.19 -3.47
CA TRP A 7 -18.87 -7.97 -4.28
C TRP A 7 -18.66 -6.72 -3.43
N LYS A 8 -19.37 -6.64 -2.29
CA LYS A 8 -19.23 -5.51 -1.37
C LYS A 8 -17.81 -5.40 -0.80
N LYS A 9 -17.18 -6.53 -0.50
CA LYS A 9 -15.80 -6.53 0.00
C LYS A 9 -14.82 -6.00 -1.05
N ARG A 10 -14.98 -6.43 -2.30
CA ARG A 10 -14.12 -5.95 -3.39
C ARG A 10 -14.29 -4.45 -3.62
N GLU A 11 -15.53 -4.00 -3.63
CA GLU A 11 -15.81 -2.58 -3.84
C GLU A 11 -15.22 -1.72 -2.74
N ARG A 12 -15.31 -2.14 -1.47
CA ARG A 12 -14.73 -1.40 -0.36
C ARG A 12 -13.20 -1.38 -0.43
N GLY A 13 -12.57 -2.48 -0.82
CA GLY A 13 -11.13 -2.53 -1.00
C GLY A 13 -10.65 -1.59 -2.09
N ARG A 14 -11.35 -1.60 -3.23
CA ARG A 14 -11.05 -0.70 -4.35
C ARG A 14 -11.26 0.76 -3.96
N GLN A 15 -12.35 1.05 -3.27
CA GLN A 15 -12.66 2.40 -2.79
C GLN A 15 -11.57 2.87 -1.82
N GLY A 16 -11.11 2.00 -0.93
CA GLY A 16 -10.03 2.32 -0.01
C GLY A 16 -8.74 2.67 -0.73
N GLU A 17 -8.37 1.89 -1.76
CA GLU A 17 -7.20 2.19 -2.56
C GLU A 17 -7.35 3.51 -3.32
N ASP A 18 -8.52 3.78 -3.87
CA ASP A 18 -8.78 5.04 -4.56
C ASP A 18 -8.67 6.24 -3.61
N ASP A 19 -9.23 6.09 -2.41
CA ASP A 19 -9.17 7.13 -1.38
C ASP A 19 -7.72 7.37 -0.93
N ALA A 20 -6.96 6.29 -0.75
CA ALA A 20 -5.55 6.37 -0.39
C ALA A 20 -4.74 7.10 -1.47
N LEU A 21 -4.96 6.73 -2.73
CA LEU A 21 -4.27 7.37 -3.84
C LEU A 21 -4.60 8.86 -3.90
N ALA A 22 -5.88 9.22 -3.79
CA ALA A 22 -6.31 10.62 -3.81
C ALA A 22 -5.64 11.41 -2.69
N TYR A 23 -5.58 10.83 -1.49
CA TYR A 23 -4.93 11.46 -0.34
C TYR A 23 -3.43 11.70 -0.62
N LEU A 24 -2.71 10.69 -1.12
CA LEU A 24 -1.28 10.81 -1.37
C LEU A 24 -0.97 11.81 -2.50
N LEU A 25 -1.81 11.85 -3.53
CA LEU A 25 -1.66 12.84 -4.60
C LEU A 25 -1.81 14.26 -4.06
N LEU A 26 -2.75 14.47 -3.13
CA LEU A 26 -2.91 15.77 -2.48
C LEU A 26 -1.71 16.14 -1.62
N GLN A 27 -0.98 15.16 -1.11
CA GLN A 27 0.26 15.40 -0.35
C GLN A 27 1.46 15.67 -1.25
N GLY A 28 1.28 15.64 -2.57
CA GLY A 28 2.33 15.95 -3.51
C GLY A 28 3.09 14.76 -4.07
N LEU A 29 2.69 13.53 -3.73
CA LEU A 29 3.32 12.36 -4.31
C LEU A 29 2.83 12.13 -5.74
N VAL A 30 3.65 11.46 -6.55
CA VAL A 30 3.32 11.11 -7.93
C VAL A 30 3.09 9.61 -8.01
N LEU A 31 2.04 9.19 -8.71
CA LEU A 31 1.76 7.76 -8.91
C LEU A 31 2.66 7.21 -10.02
N LEU A 32 3.34 6.11 -9.73
CA LEU A 32 4.13 5.37 -10.72
C LEU A 32 3.40 4.12 -11.19
N GLN A 33 2.82 3.35 -10.27
CA GLN A 33 2.12 2.12 -10.62
C GLN A 33 1.15 1.70 -9.52
N ARG A 34 0.02 1.10 -9.92
CA ARG A 34 -0.95 0.51 -8.99
C ARG A 34 -0.96 -1.01 -9.14
N ASN A 35 -1.24 -1.68 -8.02
CA ASN A 35 -1.49 -3.12 -8.01
C ASN A 35 -0.39 -3.90 -8.70
N TYR A 36 0.85 -3.65 -8.29
CA TYR A 36 1.99 -4.38 -8.81
C TYR A 36 2.01 -5.79 -8.25
N LEU A 37 2.03 -6.78 -9.13
CA LEU A 37 2.04 -8.19 -8.77
C LEU A 37 3.22 -8.87 -9.42
N CYS A 38 3.96 -9.64 -8.63
CA CYS A 38 5.05 -10.47 -9.14
C CYS A 38 5.03 -11.82 -8.42
N LYS A 39 5.91 -12.73 -8.82
CA LYS A 39 6.01 -14.01 -8.14
C LYS A 39 6.49 -13.76 -6.70
N GLY A 40 5.66 -14.13 -5.75
CA GLY A 40 5.98 -14.05 -4.33
C GLY A 40 5.71 -12.71 -3.67
N GLY A 41 5.17 -11.72 -4.39
CA GLY A 41 4.92 -10.42 -3.78
C GLY A 41 3.90 -9.56 -4.48
N GLU A 42 3.44 -8.55 -3.77
CA GLU A 42 2.50 -7.56 -4.31
C GLU A 42 2.63 -6.25 -3.56
N LEU A 43 2.30 -5.15 -4.24
CA LEU A 43 2.28 -3.79 -3.68
C LEU A 43 1.03 -3.07 -4.18
N ASP A 44 0.33 -2.42 -3.29
CA ASP A 44 -0.91 -1.70 -3.66
C ASP A 44 -0.60 -0.48 -4.49
N LEU A 45 0.35 0.35 -4.06
CA LEU A 45 0.74 1.56 -4.77
C LEU A 45 2.26 1.69 -4.77
N ILE A 46 2.80 2.14 -5.90
CA ILE A 46 4.20 2.57 -6.01
C ILE A 46 4.16 4.04 -6.39
N MET A 47 4.70 4.88 -5.51
CA MET A 47 4.65 6.33 -5.63
C MET A 47 6.05 6.91 -5.66
N ARG A 48 6.14 8.19 -5.94
CA ARG A 48 7.38 8.95 -5.84
C ARG A 48 7.14 10.19 -5.01
N ASP A 49 8.00 10.40 -4.02
CA ASP A 49 8.02 11.59 -3.18
C ASP A 49 9.36 12.28 -3.42
N GLY A 50 9.37 13.30 -4.27
CA GLY A 50 10.63 13.89 -4.73
C GLY A 50 11.48 12.85 -5.45
N ALA A 51 12.69 12.59 -4.98
CA ALA A 51 13.60 11.58 -5.51
C ALA A 51 13.37 10.19 -4.92
N CYS A 52 12.55 10.08 -3.87
CA CYS A 52 12.35 8.83 -3.13
C CYS A 52 11.20 8.01 -3.72
N ILE A 53 11.44 6.73 -3.98
CA ILE A 53 10.38 5.80 -4.36
C ILE A 53 9.69 5.31 -3.08
N VAL A 54 8.38 5.34 -3.07
CA VAL A 54 7.57 5.00 -1.90
C VAL A 54 6.68 3.81 -2.24
N PHE A 55 6.89 2.70 -1.56
CA PHE A 55 6.07 1.50 -1.71
C PHE A 55 5.00 1.55 -0.62
N VAL A 56 3.73 1.63 -1.02
CA VAL A 56 2.63 1.89 -0.10
C VAL A 56 1.72 0.68 0.02
N GLU A 57 1.48 0.25 1.24
CA GLU A 57 0.47 -0.74 1.57
C GLU A 57 -0.76 -0.02 2.10
N VAL A 58 -1.91 -0.27 1.49
CA VAL A 58 -3.18 0.32 1.91
C VAL A 58 -3.94 -0.70 2.75
N ARG A 59 -4.33 -0.29 3.96
CA ARG A 59 -5.09 -1.17 4.87
C ARG A 59 -6.39 -0.49 5.26
N LEU A 60 -7.48 -1.20 5.01
CA LEU A 60 -8.83 -0.73 5.34
C LEU A 60 -9.40 -1.58 6.45
N ARG A 61 -9.84 -0.94 7.52
CA ARG A 61 -10.53 -1.61 8.63
C ARG A 61 -11.82 -0.86 8.94
N SER A 62 -12.83 -1.60 9.41
CA SER A 62 -14.10 -0.98 9.79
C SER A 62 -14.03 -0.34 11.17
N SER A 63 -13.03 -0.69 11.98
CA SER A 63 -12.83 -0.11 13.30
C SER A 63 -11.36 -0.14 13.68
N ALA A 64 -10.98 0.68 14.68
CA ALA A 64 -9.61 0.75 15.16
C ALA A 64 -9.31 -0.30 16.24
N ALA A 65 -10.21 -1.26 16.48
CA ALA A 65 -9.99 -2.32 17.45
C ALA A 65 -8.75 -3.13 17.13
N TYR A 66 -8.04 -3.60 18.16
CA TYR A 66 -6.84 -4.44 18.02
C TYR A 66 -5.71 -3.79 17.25
N GLY A 67 -5.53 -2.48 17.38
CA GLY A 67 -4.45 -1.76 16.73
C GLY A 67 -4.78 -1.24 15.34
N GLY A 68 -6.03 -1.43 14.88
CA GLY A 68 -6.50 -0.87 13.62
C GLY A 68 -5.91 -1.55 12.38
N ALA A 69 -5.90 -0.81 11.28
CA ALA A 69 -5.46 -1.33 9.98
C ALA A 69 -3.97 -1.67 9.97
N LEU A 70 -3.13 -0.88 10.62
CA LEU A 70 -1.69 -1.10 10.62
C LEU A 70 -1.31 -2.45 11.23
N ALA A 71 -1.98 -2.85 12.31
CA ALA A 71 -1.69 -4.12 12.98
C ALA A 71 -1.99 -5.33 12.09
N SER A 72 -2.74 -5.15 10.99
CA SER A 72 -3.04 -6.24 10.06
C SER A 72 -1.92 -6.53 9.06
N ILE A 73 -0.84 -5.73 9.05
CA ILE A 73 0.30 -5.98 8.18
C ILE A 73 1.22 -7.00 8.86
N THR A 74 0.96 -8.28 8.60
CA THR A 74 1.66 -9.40 9.22
C THR A 74 3.10 -9.50 8.73
N PRO A 75 4.00 -10.24 9.44
CA PRO A 75 5.34 -10.51 8.94
C PRO A 75 5.35 -11.15 7.55
N ALA A 76 4.41 -12.04 7.27
CA ALA A 76 4.29 -12.66 5.94
C ALA A 76 3.98 -11.60 4.87
N LYS A 77 3.07 -10.67 5.17
CA LYS A 77 2.75 -9.58 4.24
C LYS A 77 3.95 -8.66 4.05
N GLN A 78 4.68 -8.35 5.12
CA GLN A 78 5.89 -7.54 5.04
C GLN A 78 6.92 -8.17 4.10
N ARG A 79 7.14 -9.48 4.21
CA ARG A 79 8.06 -10.19 3.32
C ARG A 79 7.63 -10.10 1.86
N ARG A 80 6.32 -10.22 1.60
CA ARG A 80 5.78 -10.12 0.26
C ARG A 80 5.95 -8.73 -0.33
N MET A 81 5.83 -7.70 0.50
CA MET A 81 6.08 -6.32 0.09
C MET A 81 7.54 -6.12 -0.29
N VAL A 82 8.47 -6.64 0.52
CA VAL A 82 9.91 -6.53 0.26
C VAL A 82 10.29 -7.24 -1.04
N VAL A 83 9.77 -8.46 -1.26
CA VAL A 83 10.00 -9.21 -2.51
C VAL A 83 9.54 -8.40 -3.72
N ALA A 84 8.33 -7.85 -3.65
CA ALA A 84 7.78 -7.07 -4.76
C ALA A 84 8.60 -5.80 -5.01
N ALA A 85 9.03 -5.11 -3.95
CA ALA A 85 9.84 -3.90 -4.09
C ALA A 85 11.18 -4.21 -4.77
N HIS A 86 11.86 -5.27 -4.36
CA HIS A 86 13.13 -5.67 -4.97
C HIS A 86 12.95 -6.03 -6.45
N THR A 87 11.87 -6.76 -6.77
CA THR A 87 11.59 -7.13 -8.16
C THR A 87 11.33 -5.89 -9.02
N TRP A 88 10.55 -4.95 -8.51
CA TRP A 88 10.26 -3.71 -9.24
C TRP A 88 11.52 -2.88 -9.43
N LEU A 89 12.37 -2.79 -8.40
CA LEU A 89 13.60 -2.01 -8.45
C LEU A 89 14.61 -2.55 -9.47
N GLN A 90 14.57 -3.86 -9.79
CA GLN A 90 15.44 -4.45 -10.79
C GLN A 90 15.23 -3.85 -12.18
N GLY A 91 14.05 -3.27 -12.44
CA GLY A 91 13.76 -2.59 -13.69
C GLY A 91 14.32 -1.18 -13.76
N GLN A 92 14.94 -0.68 -12.71
CA GLN A 92 15.48 0.68 -12.66
C GLN A 92 16.94 0.70 -13.06
N LYS A 93 17.38 1.80 -13.73
CA LYS A 93 18.77 1.94 -14.19
C LYS A 93 19.74 2.11 -13.03
N ALA A 94 19.29 2.75 -11.96
CA ALA A 94 20.08 2.97 -10.76
C ALA A 94 19.17 2.73 -9.56
N LEU A 95 19.74 2.37 -8.40
CA LEU A 95 18.96 2.16 -7.19
C LEU A 95 18.63 3.52 -6.57
N PRO A 96 17.36 3.94 -6.61
CA PRO A 96 16.96 5.21 -6.00
C PRO A 96 16.82 5.06 -4.48
N PRO A 97 16.81 6.16 -3.73
CA PRO A 97 16.34 6.09 -2.36
C PRO A 97 14.89 5.61 -2.35
N CYS A 98 14.54 4.77 -1.39
CA CYS A 98 13.20 4.23 -1.30
C CYS A 98 12.82 3.94 0.16
N ARG A 99 11.51 3.85 0.40
CA ARG A 99 10.97 3.52 1.70
C ARG A 99 9.64 2.81 1.55
N PHE A 100 9.22 2.13 2.61
CA PHE A 100 7.90 1.51 2.70
C PHE A 100 7.01 2.33 3.62
N ASP A 101 5.82 2.66 3.14
CA ASP A 101 4.81 3.38 3.91
C ASP A 101 3.55 2.55 4.03
N ALA A 102 2.75 2.84 5.04
CA ALA A 102 1.39 2.30 5.16
C ALA A 102 0.41 3.45 5.19
N LEU A 103 -0.69 3.28 4.49
CA LEU A 103 -1.81 4.19 4.58
C LEU A 103 -2.98 3.41 5.17
N ALA A 104 -3.35 3.75 6.40
CA ALA A 104 -4.36 3.05 7.15
C ALA A 104 -5.65 3.85 7.17
N ILE A 105 -6.76 3.19 6.82
CA ILE A 105 -8.08 3.79 6.87
C ILE A 105 -8.90 3.01 7.90
N ASP A 106 -9.10 3.62 9.06
CA ASP A 106 -9.81 3.03 10.19
C ASP A 106 -11.08 3.83 10.46
N GLY A 107 -12.23 3.23 10.15
CA GLY A 107 -13.51 3.89 10.39
C GLY A 107 -13.64 5.26 9.73
N GLY A 108 -13.08 5.42 8.53
CA GLY A 108 -13.10 6.67 7.80
C GLY A 108 -11.97 7.63 8.14
N HIS A 109 -11.14 7.30 9.13
CA HIS A 109 -9.98 8.09 9.50
C HIS A 109 -8.76 7.63 8.75
N ILE A 110 -8.05 8.55 8.07
CA ILE A 110 -6.86 8.23 7.28
C ILE A 110 -5.61 8.56 8.09
N SER A 111 -4.71 7.59 8.20
CA SER A 111 -3.40 7.75 8.83
C SER A 111 -2.32 7.34 7.85
N TRP A 112 -1.37 8.22 7.59
CA TRP A 112 -0.22 7.93 6.72
C TRP A 112 1.02 7.73 7.57
N LEU A 113 1.56 6.52 7.55
CA LEU A 113 2.70 6.13 8.36
C LEU A 113 3.89 5.89 7.44
N GLN A 114 4.92 6.69 7.61
CA GLN A 114 6.08 6.64 6.73
C GLN A 114 7.16 5.73 7.30
N ASN A 115 7.89 5.08 6.40
CA ASN A 115 9.11 4.31 6.71
C ASN A 115 8.85 3.20 7.73
N ILE A 116 7.89 2.33 7.44
CA ILE A 116 7.44 1.28 8.36
C ILE A 116 8.31 0.02 8.36
N LEU A 117 9.17 -0.15 7.35
CA LEU A 117 10.05 -1.32 7.20
C LEU A 117 11.45 -0.89 6.80
N ASP A 118 12.44 -1.61 7.32
CA ASP A 118 13.81 -1.50 6.82
C ASP A 118 13.96 -2.41 5.59
N MET A 119 14.74 -1.93 4.63
CA MET A 119 15.09 -2.73 3.45
C MET A 119 16.40 -3.45 3.63
#